data_f83348ad27c6bec95bb19f0eadc1173c
#
_entry.id   f83348ad27c6bec95bb19f0eadc1173c
#
_cell.length_a   1.000
_cell.length_b   1.000
_cell.length_c   1.000
_cell.angle_alpha   90.00
_cell.angle_beta   90.00
_cell.angle_gamma   90.00
#
_symmetry.space_group_name_H-M   'P 1'
#
loop_
_entity.id
_entity.type
_entity.pdbx_description
1 polymer ?
#
loop_
_entity_poly.entity_id
_entity_poly.type
_entity_poly.pdbx_seq_one_letter_code
_entity_poly.pdbx_strand_id
1 'polypeptide(L)'
;MKITRLSENQRFVFIWWTARELSDYDGIICDGAVRSGKTFCLSASFMTWAMTNFDECIFGLCSKTIVSLKRNILPALREYMKAMGMTAVEVASKNYMDVSFCGRKNRFYYFGGRDEGSPSLIQGVTLAGVLLDEAVLMPRSFIEQAVARCSVAGSKLWFNCNPDNPYHWFKKEWIDKAEEKRLIYRHFVLEDNPTLDRAVIERYHRIYTGTFYERFVLGKWTAAEGLVYPMFDAEKNVFEGDIQCERYVISCDYGTVNPSSFGLWGESGGVWYRLREYYYDSRREGMQKTDEEHYKGLEELADGLCIEKVICDPSAASFIQCIRRHGKFTVQPAKNDVVSGIRLVSDCIKDGRIRINRRCRDTLREINLYRWDEKAGKDAPVKENDHAMDDMRYFAAECLGREKDDFFVLTVEH
;
A
#
# COMPACT_ATOMS: atom_id res chain seq x y z
N MET A 1 16.34 2.69 21.62
CA MET A 1 16.86 2.42 20.27
C MET A 1 18.36 2.68 20.21
N LYS A 2 19.21 1.70 19.89
CA LYS A 2 20.65 1.96 19.62
C LYS A 2 20.83 2.14 18.11
N ILE A 3 21.09 3.37 17.67
CA ILE A 3 21.54 3.61 16.29
C ILE A 3 23.03 3.26 16.27
N THR A 4 23.37 2.07 15.84
CA THR A 4 24.74 1.57 15.85
C THR A 4 25.53 1.95 14.59
N ARG A 5 24.82 2.15 13.47
CA ARG A 5 25.43 2.47 12.18
C ARG A 5 24.42 3.17 11.27
N LEU A 6 24.86 4.17 10.54
CA LEU A 6 24.10 4.85 9.48
C LEU A 6 24.90 4.79 8.18
N SER A 7 24.20 4.60 7.03
CA SER A 7 24.81 4.75 5.71
C SER A 7 25.16 6.22 5.43
N GLU A 8 25.89 6.47 4.37
CA GLU A 8 26.20 7.82 3.93
C GLU A 8 24.93 8.62 3.59
N ASN A 9 24.02 8.03 2.81
CA ASN A 9 22.72 8.64 2.51
C ASN A 9 21.91 8.95 3.76
N GLN A 10 21.86 8.02 4.71
CA GLN A 10 21.16 8.23 5.98
C GLN A 10 21.77 9.38 6.79
N ARG A 11 23.11 9.43 6.90
CA ARG A 11 23.80 10.53 7.60
C ARG A 11 23.53 11.87 6.95
N PHE A 12 23.60 11.93 5.63
CA PHE A 12 23.29 13.14 4.88
C PHE A 12 21.85 13.64 5.20
N VAL A 13 20.85 12.77 5.12
CA VAL A 13 19.45 13.13 5.41
C VAL A 13 19.25 13.66 6.82
N PHE A 14 20.00 13.13 7.79
CA PHE A 14 19.92 13.62 9.18
C PHE A 14 20.32 15.08 9.34
N ILE A 15 21.36 15.55 8.60
CA ILE A 15 22.04 16.82 8.89
C ILE A 15 22.09 17.79 7.70
N TRP A 16 21.46 17.50 6.55
CA TRP A 16 21.57 18.35 5.34
C TRP A 16 21.26 19.82 5.61
N TRP A 17 20.30 20.09 6.48
CA TRP A 17 19.85 21.44 6.86
C TRP A 17 20.85 22.21 7.72
N THR A 18 21.88 21.56 8.22
CA THR A 18 23.00 22.22 8.96
C THR A 18 24.12 22.68 8.05
N ALA A 19 24.17 22.17 6.82
CA ALA A 19 25.22 22.49 5.87
C ALA A 19 24.97 23.90 5.26
N ARG A 20 25.93 24.80 5.41
CA ARG A 20 25.81 26.19 5.00
C ARG A 20 25.57 26.32 3.49
N GLU A 21 26.24 25.47 2.70
CA GLU A 21 26.12 25.40 1.24
C GLU A 21 24.73 24.92 0.77
N LEU A 22 23.95 24.32 1.66
CA LEU A 22 22.58 23.83 1.40
C LEU A 22 21.49 24.72 2.03
N SER A 23 21.87 25.85 2.62
CA SER A 23 20.92 26.78 3.28
C SER A 23 19.81 27.26 2.37
N ASP A 24 20.12 27.41 1.08
CA ASP A 24 19.20 27.93 0.05
C ASP A 24 18.20 26.92 -0.47
N TYR A 25 18.31 25.65 -0.08
CA TYR A 25 17.33 24.64 -0.45
C TYR A 25 16.12 24.69 0.50
N ASP A 26 14.94 24.61 -0.11
CA ASP A 26 13.65 24.68 0.60
C ASP A 26 13.19 23.33 1.15
N GLY A 27 13.87 22.22 0.80
CA GLY A 27 13.51 20.90 1.31
C GLY A 27 14.31 19.77 0.70
N ILE A 28 13.89 18.54 1.03
CA ILE A 28 14.50 17.30 0.56
C ILE A 28 13.45 16.30 0.12
N ILE A 29 13.70 15.61 -0.99
CA ILE A 29 12.94 14.47 -1.48
C ILE A 29 13.81 13.23 -1.37
N CYS A 30 13.33 12.22 -0.65
CA CYS A 30 13.95 10.90 -0.59
C CYS A 30 13.01 9.85 -1.21
N ASP A 31 13.46 9.19 -2.26
CA ASP A 31 12.78 8.06 -2.86
C ASP A 31 13.63 6.79 -2.82
N GLY A 32 13.09 5.68 -3.30
CA GLY A 32 13.84 4.45 -3.48
C GLY A 32 13.27 3.23 -2.78
N ALA A 33 14.09 2.20 -2.62
CA ALA A 33 13.70 0.88 -2.15
C ALA A 33 12.97 0.87 -0.81
N VAL A 34 12.06 -0.09 -0.62
CA VAL A 34 11.42 -0.32 0.68
C VAL A 34 12.45 -0.76 1.72
N ARG A 35 12.19 -0.48 3.00
CA ARG A 35 13.10 -0.87 4.11
C ARG A 35 14.51 -0.27 4.06
N SER A 36 14.79 0.69 3.20
CA SER A 36 16.09 1.40 3.14
C SER A 36 16.31 2.39 4.30
N GLY A 37 15.33 2.57 5.19
CA GLY A 37 15.44 3.42 6.38
C GLY A 37 15.03 4.88 6.16
N LYS A 38 14.53 5.25 4.98
CA LYS A 38 14.10 6.62 4.63
C LYS A 38 13.18 7.26 5.65
N THR A 39 12.05 6.60 5.96
CA THR A 39 11.00 7.13 6.86
C THR A 39 11.58 7.53 8.22
N PHE A 40 12.42 6.67 8.79
CA PHE A 40 13.06 6.97 10.08
C PHE A 40 14.00 8.16 9.99
N CYS A 41 14.92 8.15 9.01
CA CYS A 41 15.92 9.22 8.87
C CYS A 41 15.27 10.58 8.60
N LEU A 42 14.25 10.63 7.72
CA LEU A 42 13.51 11.84 7.41
C LEU A 42 12.73 12.35 8.62
N SER A 43 12.03 11.48 9.35
CA SER A 43 11.24 11.91 10.51
C SER A 43 12.11 12.38 11.67
N ALA A 44 13.24 11.74 11.92
CA ALA A 44 14.21 12.16 12.92
C ALA A 44 14.91 13.47 12.54
N SER A 45 15.31 13.62 11.27
CA SER A 45 15.86 14.86 10.71
C SER A 45 14.89 16.03 10.87
N PHE A 46 13.64 15.85 10.43
CA PHE A 46 12.57 16.83 10.54
C PHE A 46 12.31 17.27 11.99
N MET A 47 12.20 16.30 12.89
CA MET A 47 11.97 16.58 14.31
C MET A 47 13.15 17.37 14.92
N THR A 48 14.39 16.96 14.64
CA THR A 48 15.56 17.64 15.17
C THR A 48 15.67 19.05 14.62
N TRP A 49 15.48 19.23 13.31
CA TRP A 49 15.47 20.55 12.68
C TRP A 49 14.41 21.47 13.28
N ALA A 50 13.18 20.98 13.43
CA ALA A 50 12.08 21.76 14.00
C ALA A 50 12.37 22.21 15.43
N MET A 51 12.86 21.30 16.29
CA MET A 51 13.14 21.61 17.69
C MET A 51 14.42 22.44 17.89
N THR A 52 15.32 22.45 16.90
CA THR A 52 16.55 23.25 16.97
C THR A 52 16.33 24.68 16.49
N ASN A 53 15.47 24.91 15.49
CA ASN A 53 15.37 26.20 14.82
C ASN A 53 14.13 27.01 15.20
N PHE A 54 13.08 26.40 15.77
CA PHE A 54 11.80 27.06 16.01
C PHE A 54 11.33 26.94 17.45
N ASP A 55 10.51 27.89 17.87
CA ASP A 55 9.81 27.91 19.13
C ASP A 55 8.38 28.41 18.91
N GLU A 56 7.41 27.88 19.66
CA GLU A 56 5.97 28.22 19.59
C GLU A 56 5.36 28.07 18.17
N CYS A 57 5.95 27.19 17.32
CA CYS A 57 5.54 26.98 15.93
C CYS A 57 4.74 25.69 15.73
N ILE A 58 4.03 25.64 14.60
CA ILE A 58 3.21 24.50 14.19
C ILE A 58 3.85 23.80 13.00
N PHE A 59 3.86 22.46 13.03
CA PHE A 59 4.40 21.58 12.01
C PHE A 59 3.37 20.54 11.56
N GLY A 60 3.50 20.04 10.32
CA GLY A 60 2.66 18.98 9.77
C GLY A 60 3.42 17.65 9.65
N LEU A 61 2.84 16.58 10.18
CA LEU A 61 3.22 15.21 9.87
C LEU A 61 2.09 14.62 9.01
N CYS A 62 2.38 14.33 7.74
CA CYS A 62 1.39 13.89 6.75
C CYS A 62 1.71 12.48 6.27
N SER A 63 0.68 11.66 6.05
CA SER A 63 0.75 10.35 5.40
C SER A 63 -0.55 10.08 4.67
N LYS A 64 -0.66 8.96 3.93
CA LYS A 64 -1.90 8.55 3.26
C LYS A 64 -3.10 8.54 4.22
N THR A 65 -2.91 8.07 5.45
CA THR A 65 -3.91 8.10 6.52
C THR A 65 -3.26 8.40 7.87
N ILE A 66 -4.02 8.97 8.81
CA ILE A 66 -3.55 9.17 10.19
C ILE A 66 -3.20 7.81 10.84
N VAL A 67 -3.90 6.74 10.49
CA VAL A 67 -3.61 5.39 10.99
C VAL A 67 -2.24 4.90 10.50
N SER A 68 -1.93 5.07 9.20
CA SER A 68 -0.62 4.72 8.66
C SER A 68 0.49 5.56 9.29
N LEU A 69 0.28 6.85 9.51
CA LEU A 69 1.22 7.73 10.20
C LEU A 69 1.51 7.24 11.63
N LYS A 70 0.47 6.98 12.41
CA LYS A 70 0.59 6.47 13.78
C LYS A 70 1.30 5.13 13.86
N ARG A 71 1.14 4.27 12.87
CA ARG A 71 1.79 2.96 12.80
C ARG A 71 3.22 3.02 12.28
N ASN A 72 3.48 3.80 11.23
CA ASN A 72 4.74 3.73 10.50
C ASN A 72 5.79 4.73 10.99
N ILE A 73 5.37 5.89 11.51
CA ILE A 73 6.28 6.98 11.90
C ILE A 73 6.40 7.08 13.43
N LEU A 74 5.26 7.20 14.13
CA LEU A 74 5.28 7.60 15.55
C LEU A 74 6.05 6.64 16.47
N PRO A 75 6.01 5.30 16.33
CA PRO A 75 6.72 4.41 17.25
C PRO A 75 8.23 4.68 17.26
N ALA A 76 8.85 4.66 16.07
CA ALA A 76 10.28 4.91 15.94
C ALA A 76 10.66 6.37 16.31
N LEU A 77 9.82 7.32 15.95
CA LEU A 77 10.03 8.73 16.28
C LEU A 77 9.96 9.00 17.78
N ARG A 78 9.06 8.36 18.52
CA ARG A 78 8.98 8.45 19.99
C ARG A 78 10.24 7.92 20.66
N GLU A 79 10.73 6.76 20.23
CA GLU A 79 11.98 6.19 20.73
C GLU A 79 13.17 7.13 20.45
N TYR A 80 13.20 7.72 19.27
CA TYR A 80 14.21 8.71 18.90
C TYR A 80 14.15 9.95 19.81
N MET A 81 12.97 10.56 19.97
CA MET A 81 12.77 11.73 20.81
C MET A 81 13.19 11.45 22.26
N LYS A 82 12.82 10.29 22.80
CA LYS A 82 13.23 9.87 24.14
C LYS A 82 14.75 9.76 24.26
N ALA A 83 15.41 9.16 23.27
CA ALA A 83 16.88 9.03 23.25
C ALA A 83 17.60 10.38 23.17
N MET A 84 16.97 11.37 22.51
CA MET A 84 17.48 12.75 22.42
C MET A 84 17.11 13.64 23.62
N GLY A 85 16.37 13.13 24.59
CA GLY A 85 15.92 13.92 25.76
C GLY A 85 14.77 14.89 25.45
N MET A 86 14.04 14.69 24.35
CA MET A 86 12.84 15.45 24.04
C MET A 86 11.64 14.90 24.82
N THR A 87 10.78 15.77 25.31
CA THR A 87 9.52 15.40 25.97
C THR A 87 8.36 15.61 25.00
N ALA A 88 7.53 14.59 24.78
CA ALA A 88 6.38 14.66 23.91
C ALA A 88 5.08 14.38 24.68
N VAL A 89 4.06 15.21 24.47
CA VAL A 89 2.71 15.05 25.03
C VAL A 89 1.73 14.94 23.86
N GLU A 90 1.16 13.75 23.66
CA GLU A 90 0.20 13.50 22.57
C GLU A 90 -1.23 13.76 23.03
N VAL A 91 -1.99 14.48 22.21
CA VAL A 91 -3.44 14.66 22.33
C VAL A 91 -4.13 13.89 21.21
N ALA A 92 -4.33 12.60 21.45
CA ALA A 92 -4.82 11.65 20.44
C ALA A 92 -6.18 12.02 19.83
N SER A 93 -7.10 12.60 20.63
CA SER A 93 -8.43 13.06 20.16
C SER A 93 -8.37 14.24 19.19
N LYS A 94 -7.29 15.02 19.22
CA LYS A 94 -7.08 16.20 18.35
C LYS A 94 -5.99 15.97 17.29
N ASN A 95 -5.44 14.75 17.20
CA ASN A 95 -4.41 14.37 16.25
C ASN A 95 -3.19 15.31 16.22
N TYR A 96 -2.61 15.60 17.39
CA TYR A 96 -1.34 16.32 17.48
C TYR A 96 -0.51 15.84 18.67
N MET A 97 0.76 16.21 18.66
CA MET A 97 1.66 16.16 19.81
C MET A 97 2.36 17.48 20.02
N ASP A 98 2.52 17.88 21.27
CA ASP A 98 3.39 18.97 21.70
C ASP A 98 4.73 18.38 22.11
N VAL A 99 5.82 18.90 21.54
CA VAL A 99 7.19 18.46 21.84
C VAL A 99 7.97 19.60 22.47
N SER A 100 8.68 19.31 23.56
CA SER A 100 9.55 20.26 24.26
C SER A 100 11.00 19.76 24.27
N PHE A 101 11.93 20.67 24.00
CA PHE A 101 13.37 20.39 23.99
C PHE A 101 14.18 21.66 24.18
N CYS A 102 15.14 21.66 25.11
CA CYS A 102 16.04 22.79 25.38
C CYS A 102 15.30 24.15 25.56
N GLY A 103 14.19 24.15 26.29
CA GLY A 103 13.41 25.36 26.57
C GLY A 103 12.45 25.79 25.45
N ARG A 104 12.45 25.13 24.32
CA ARG A 104 11.52 25.38 23.19
C ARG A 104 10.36 24.41 23.21
N LYS A 105 9.22 24.84 22.66
CA LYS A 105 8.01 24.02 22.54
C LYS A 105 7.36 24.23 21.18
N ASN A 106 7.12 23.13 20.46
CA ASN A 106 6.46 23.15 19.15
C ASN A 106 5.34 22.13 19.09
N ARG A 107 4.36 22.35 18.18
CA ARG A 107 3.22 21.48 17.96
C ARG A 107 3.29 20.80 16.61
N PHE A 108 3.04 19.47 16.58
CA PHE A 108 3.06 18.63 15.42
C PHE A 108 1.68 18.02 15.18
N TYR A 109 0.94 18.53 14.18
CA TYR A 109 -0.35 17.99 13.76
C TYR A 109 -0.18 16.79 12.85
N TYR A 110 -1.10 15.82 12.96
CA TYR A 110 -1.18 14.64 12.10
C TYR A 110 -2.26 14.83 11.06
N PHE A 111 -1.91 14.73 9.78
CA PHE A 111 -2.82 14.88 8.67
C PHE A 111 -2.85 13.62 7.80
N GLY A 112 -4.04 13.22 7.33
CA GLY A 112 -4.23 12.14 6.38
C GLY A 112 -4.63 12.69 5.02
N GLY A 113 -3.82 12.43 3.98
CA GLY A 113 -4.13 12.75 2.58
C GLY A 113 -4.78 11.58 1.87
N ARG A 114 -6.02 11.21 2.24
CA ARG A 114 -6.68 10.01 1.72
C ARG A 114 -7.29 10.21 0.33
N ASP A 115 -7.93 11.34 0.09
CA ASP A 115 -8.75 11.66 -1.08
C ASP A 115 -8.73 13.16 -1.39
N GLU A 116 -9.40 13.58 -2.46
CA GLU A 116 -9.48 14.96 -2.92
C GLU A 116 -10.24 15.90 -1.95
N GLY A 117 -10.92 15.40 -0.95
CA GLY A 117 -11.52 16.18 0.14
C GLY A 117 -10.53 16.52 1.28
N SER A 118 -9.43 15.77 1.36
CA SER A 118 -8.45 15.89 2.43
C SER A 118 -7.71 17.24 2.52
N PRO A 119 -7.55 18.05 1.45
CA PRO A 119 -6.94 19.39 1.56
C PRO A 119 -7.65 20.32 2.55
N SER A 120 -8.94 20.15 2.76
CA SER A 120 -9.72 20.92 3.74
C SER A 120 -9.21 20.76 5.18
N LEU A 121 -8.60 19.62 5.52
CA LEU A 121 -8.07 19.34 6.85
C LEU A 121 -6.85 20.19 7.24
N ILE A 122 -6.08 20.65 6.24
CA ILE A 122 -4.89 21.46 6.45
C ILE A 122 -5.15 22.94 6.11
N GLN A 123 -6.34 23.26 5.62
CA GLN A 123 -6.74 24.60 5.29
C GLN A 123 -6.83 25.47 6.55
N GLY A 124 -6.29 26.70 6.50
CA GLY A 124 -6.30 27.63 7.63
C GLY A 124 -5.19 27.43 8.67
N VAL A 125 -4.35 26.41 8.53
CA VAL A 125 -3.18 26.23 9.42
C VAL A 125 -1.95 26.89 8.79
N THR A 126 -1.16 27.60 9.59
CA THR A 126 0.16 28.13 9.19
C THR A 126 1.24 27.19 9.72
N LEU A 127 2.06 26.66 8.84
CA LEU A 127 3.09 25.69 9.17
C LEU A 127 4.51 26.29 9.06
N ALA A 128 5.38 25.93 9.99
CA ALA A 128 6.82 26.17 9.90
C ALA A 128 7.56 25.08 9.12
N GLY A 129 6.91 23.97 8.80
CA GLY A 129 7.43 22.90 7.97
C GLY A 129 6.50 21.70 7.91
N VAL A 130 6.75 20.81 6.96
CA VAL A 130 5.94 19.61 6.76
C VAL A 130 6.79 18.40 6.37
N LEU A 131 6.46 17.26 6.97
CA LEU A 131 6.93 15.94 6.55
C LEU A 131 5.80 15.20 5.87
N LEU A 132 6.00 14.80 4.61
CA LEU A 132 5.06 14.08 3.77
C LEU A 132 5.57 12.65 3.53
N ASP A 133 5.09 11.71 4.31
CA ASP A 133 5.44 10.28 4.16
C ASP A 133 4.47 9.59 3.22
N GLU A 134 4.98 8.73 2.35
CA GLU A 134 4.22 8.09 1.28
C GLU A 134 3.62 9.12 0.28
N ALA A 135 4.39 10.15 -0.10
CA ALA A 135 3.92 11.28 -0.92
C ALA A 135 3.23 10.85 -2.22
N VAL A 136 3.71 9.79 -2.88
CA VAL A 136 3.13 9.23 -4.11
C VAL A 136 1.69 8.72 -3.90
N LEU A 137 1.32 8.30 -2.70
CA LEU A 137 -0.01 7.78 -2.39
C LEU A 137 -1.04 8.88 -2.05
N MET A 138 -0.61 10.12 -1.87
CA MET A 138 -1.49 11.24 -1.53
C MET A 138 -1.98 11.97 -2.79
N PRO A 139 -3.19 12.56 -2.76
CA PRO A 139 -3.67 13.41 -3.84
C PRO A 139 -2.74 14.61 -4.08
N ARG A 140 -2.63 15.02 -5.33
CA ARG A 140 -1.86 16.21 -5.72
C ARG A 140 -2.32 17.47 -4.97
N SER A 141 -3.62 17.68 -4.92
CA SER A 141 -4.27 18.80 -4.24
C SER A 141 -3.87 18.89 -2.76
N PHE A 142 -3.75 17.75 -2.08
CA PHE A 142 -3.34 17.71 -0.67
C PHE A 142 -1.87 18.13 -0.50
N ILE A 143 -0.96 17.62 -1.32
CA ILE A 143 0.47 17.97 -1.24
C ILE A 143 0.68 19.46 -1.56
N GLU A 144 0.06 19.96 -2.62
CA GLU A 144 0.14 21.38 -2.99
C GLU A 144 -0.40 22.28 -1.88
N GLN A 145 -1.51 21.89 -1.25
CA GLN A 145 -2.06 22.62 -0.12
C GLN A 145 -1.14 22.59 1.11
N ALA A 146 -0.57 21.43 1.45
CA ALA A 146 0.36 21.30 2.57
C ALA A 146 1.61 22.19 2.41
N VAL A 147 2.17 22.21 1.21
CA VAL A 147 3.31 23.06 0.86
C VAL A 147 2.93 24.55 0.94
N ALA A 148 1.77 24.94 0.41
CA ALA A 148 1.29 26.33 0.46
C ALA A 148 1.05 26.84 1.89
N ARG A 149 0.88 25.94 2.87
CA ARG A 149 0.75 26.31 4.30
C ARG A 149 2.08 26.54 4.99
N CYS A 150 3.20 26.15 4.39
CA CYS A 150 4.54 26.40 4.93
C CYS A 150 4.97 27.83 4.62
N SER A 151 4.45 28.81 5.38
CA SER A 151 4.65 30.25 5.15
C SER A 151 5.39 30.97 6.27
N VAL A 152 5.88 30.24 7.27
CA VAL A 152 6.77 30.79 8.30
C VAL A 152 8.17 30.98 7.72
N ALA A 153 8.85 32.06 8.06
CA ALA A 153 10.21 32.33 7.60
C ALA A 153 11.16 31.15 7.97
N GLY A 154 11.92 30.67 7.00
CA GLY A 154 12.81 29.51 7.18
C GLY A 154 12.11 28.14 7.13
N SER A 155 10.82 28.10 6.76
CA SER A 155 10.09 26.84 6.59
C SER A 155 10.77 25.93 5.57
N LYS A 156 10.73 24.61 5.82
CA LYS A 156 11.31 23.60 4.92
C LYS A 156 10.41 22.39 4.79
N LEU A 157 10.66 21.57 3.74
CA LEU A 157 9.82 20.48 3.27
C LEU A 157 10.60 19.15 3.27
N TRP A 158 10.00 18.08 3.80
CA TRP A 158 10.53 16.72 3.73
C TRP A 158 9.54 15.81 3.02
N PHE A 159 9.99 15.18 1.93
CA PHE A 159 9.17 14.23 1.16
C PHE A 159 9.81 12.84 1.21
N ASN A 160 9.01 11.83 1.51
CA ASN A 160 9.36 10.43 1.44
C ASN A 160 8.41 9.67 0.52
N CYS A 161 8.95 8.87 -0.38
CA CYS A 161 8.15 7.98 -1.20
C CYS A 161 8.91 6.71 -1.62
N ASN A 162 8.16 5.71 -2.05
CA ASN A 162 8.69 4.60 -2.84
C ASN A 162 8.35 4.87 -4.31
N PRO A 163 9.18 4.39 -5.26
CA PRO A 163 8.91 4.53 -6.67
C PRO A 163 7.59 3.88 -7.11
N ASP A 164 6.98 4.47 -8.10
CA ASP A 164 5.79 4.03 -8.79
C ASP A 164 6.01 4.12 -10.30
N ASN A 165 4.97 4.39 -11.08
CA ASN A 165 5.06 4.61 -12.51
C ASN A 165 5.89 5.88 -12.84
N PRO A 166 6.81 5.85 -13.82
CA PRO A 166 7.64 7.00 -14.18
C PRO A 166 6.84 8.19 -14.73
N TYR A 167 5.59 7.96 -15.16
CA TYR A 167 4.66 9.03 -15.58
C TYR A 167 3.84 9.62 -14.43
N HIS A 168 4.02 9.13 -13.21
CA HIS A 168 3.31 9.64 -12.05
C HIS A 168 3.60 11.15 -11.86
N TRP A 169 2.53 11.93 -11.54
CA TRP A 169 2.62 13.39 -11.41
C TRP A 169 3.71 13.86 -10.44
N PHE A 170 3.87 13.15 -9.29
CA PHE A 170 4.89 13.49 -8.29
C PHE A 170 6.32 13.34 -8.85
N LYS A 171 6.57 12.28 -9.64
CA LYS A 171 7.84 12.10 -10.33
C LYS A 171 8.11 13.26 -11.29
N LYS A 172 7.15 13.56 -12.19
CA LYS A 172 7.27 14.57 -13.24
C LYS A 172 7.37 16.01 -12.73
N GLU A 173 6.64 16.33 -11.66
CA GLU A 173 6.52 17.73 -11.23
C GLU A 173 7.37 18.06 -9.99
N TRP A 174 7.79 17.04 -9.23
CA TRP A 174 8.57 17.26 -8.02
C TRP A 174 9.97 16.66 -8.12
N ILE A 175 10.11 15.38 -8.46
CA ILE A 175 11.43 14.72 -8.52
C ILE A 175 12.22 15.21 -9.73
N ASP A 176 11.63 15.16 -10.94
CA ASP A 176 12.31 15.61 -12.18
C ASP A 176 12.62 17.11 -12.18
N LYS A 177 11.91 17.89 -11.35
CA LYS A 177 12.08 19.34 -11.19
C LYS A 177 12.60 19.74 -9.80
N ALA A 178 13.27 18.83 -9.11
CA ALA A 178 13.70 19.07 -7.73
C ALA A 178 14.65 20.28 -7.65
N GLU A 179 15.57 20.41 -8.59
CA GLU A 179 16.54 21.52 -8.65
C GLU A 179 15.82 22.87 -8.92
N GLU A 180 14.88 22.91 -9.89
CA GLU A 180 14.06 24.10 -10.17
C GLU A 180 13.25 24.56 -8.95
N LYS A 181 12.83 23.62 -8.12
CA LYS A 181 12.07 23.84 -6.87
C LYS A 181 12.96 24.03 -5.64
N ARG A 182 14.28 24.10 -5.83
CA ARG A 182 15.27 24.21 -4.75
C ARG A 182 15.11 23.08 -3.71
N LEU A 183 14.85 21.85 -4.18
CA LEU A 183 14.75 20.66 -3.37
C LEU A 183 15.94 19.73 -3.62
N ILE A 184 16.51 19.22 -2.55
CA ILE A 184 17.56 18.19 -2.62
C ILE A 184 16.88 16.88 -2.97
N TYR A 185 17.40 16.14 -3.94
CA TYR A 185 16.94 14.80 -4.27
C TYR A 185 17.96 13.75 -3.80
N ARG A 186 17.48 12.71 -3.12
CA ARG A 186 18.27 11.56 -2.67
C ARG A 186 17.54 10.26 -2.96
N HIS A 187 18.22 9.41 -3.70
CA HIS A 187 17.76 8.06 -4.01
C HIS A 187 18.34 7.04 -3.03
N PHE A 188 17.49 6.12 -2.55
CA PHE A 188 17.83 5.07 -1.59
C PHE A 188 17.67 3.69 -2.21
N VAL A 189 18.68 2.85 -2.03
CA VAL A 189 18.66 1.42 -2.33
C VAL A 189 18.49 0.60 -1.05
N LEU A 190 18.19 -0.68 -1.18
CA LEU A 190 17.96 -1.56 -0.02
C LEU A 190 19.17 -1.62 0.92
N GLU A 191 20.38 -1.59 0.33
CA GLU A 191 21.66 -1.64 1.01
C GLU A 191 21.99 -0.37 1.81
N ASP A 192 21.26 0.72 1.60
CA ASP A 192 21.38 1.93 2.43
C ASP A 192 20.90 1.72 3.88
N ASN A 193 20.30 0.58 4.18
CA ASN A 193 19.96 0.21 5.55
C ASN A 193 20.95 -0.79 6.15
N PRO A 194 21.97 -0.32 6.86
CA PRO A 194 23.01 -1.19 7.42
C PRO A 194 22.51 -2.07 8.59
N THR A 195 21.27 -1.91 9.03
CA THR A 195 20.66 -2.72 10.10
C THR A 195 19.84 -3.89 9.54
N LEU A 196 19.65 -3.97 8.22
CA LEU A 196 18.99 -5.10 7.59
C LEU A 196 19.90 -6.32 7.59
N ASP A 197 19.36 -7.42 8.10
CA ASP A 197 20.03 -8.72 8.02
C ASP A 197 20.17 -9.17 6.56
N ARG A 198 21.31 -9.77 6.23
CA ARG A 198 21.58 -10.28 4.88
C ARG A 198 20.54 -11.31 4.43
N ALA A 199 20.06 -12.16 5.33
CA ALA A 199 19.02 -13.13 5.04
C ALA A 199 17.68 -12.44 4.66
N VAL A 200 17.39 -11.26 5.23
CA VAL A 200 16.23 -10.45 4.84
C VAL A 200 16.41 -9.89 3.44
N ILE A 201 17.58 -9.35 3.12
CA ILE A 201 17.91 -8.82 1.78
C ILE A 201 17.77 -9.94 0.73
N GLU A 202 18.37 -11.10 0.96
CA GLU A 202 18.27 -12.26 0.08
C GLU A 202 16.83 -12.76 -0.09
N ARG A 203 16.03 -12.70 0.98
CA ARG A 203 14.59 -13.00 0.90
C ARG A 203 13.85 -12.01 -0.01
N TYR A 204 14.16 -10.71 0.04
CA TYR A 204 13.54 -9.71 -0.84
C TYR A 204 13.91 -9.97 -2.31
N HIS A 205 15.16 -10.27 -2.60
CA HIS A 205 15.60 -10.65 -3.95
C HIS A 205 14.89 -11.91 -4.49
N ARG A 206 14.53 -12.85 -3.61
CA ARG A 206 13.85 -14.09 -4.00
C ARG A 206 12.33 -13.92 -4.17
N ILE A 207 11.70 -13.12 -3.30
CA ILE A 207 10.24 -12.97 -3.28
C ILE A 207 9.75 -12.09 -4.42
N TYR A 208 10.39 -10.93 -4.62
CA TYR A 208 9.93 -9.97 -5.64
C TYR A 208 10.41 -10.33 -7.03
N THR A 209 9.56 -10.06 -8.04
CA THR A 209 9.85 -10.26 -9.47
C THR A 209 9.27 -9.14 -10.31
N GLY A 210 9.75 -8.99 -11.57
CA GLY A 210 9.23 -8.02 -12.53
C GLY A 210 9.25 -6.59 -11.98
N THR A 211 8.22 -5.84 -12.30
CA THR A 211 8.07 -4.43 -11.90
C THR A 211 8.16 -4.21 -10.39
N PHE A 212 7.66 -5.14 -9.58
CA PHE A 212 7.76 -5.03 -8.12
C PHE A 212 9.18 -5.19 -7.61
N TYR A 213 9.99 -6.04 -8.23
CA TYR A 213 11.42 -6.13 -7.94
C TYR A 213 12.15 -4.83 -8.27
N GLU A 214 11.91 -4.30 -9.47
CA GLU A 214 12.47 -3.03 -9.92
C GLU A 214 12.16 -1.88 -8.94
N ARG A 215 10.90 -1.77 -8.47
CA ARG A 215 10.45 -0.69 -7.58
C ARG A 215 10.88 -0.87 -6.15
N PHE A 216 10.62 -2.04 -5.58
CA PHE A 216 10.74 -2.23 -4.13
C PHE A 216 12.12 -2.70 -3.68
N VAL A 217 12.87 -3.37 -4.56
CA VAL A 217 14.24 -3.83 -4.26
C VAL A 217 15.26 -2.87 -4.86
N LEU A 218 15.16 -2.59 -6.16
CA LEU A 218 16.10 -1.71 -6.85
C LEU A 218 15.74 -0.21 -6.71
N GLY A 219 14.57 0.13 -6.19
CA GLY A 219 14.15 1.50 -5.98
C GLY A 219 13.88 2.30 -7.27
N LYS A 220 13.66 1.63 -8.40
CA LYS A 220 13.52 2.28 -9.70
C LYS A 220 12.08 2.70 -10.00
N TRP A 221 11.94 3.84 -10.67
CA TRP A 221 10.67 4.26 -11.28
C TRP A 221 10.48 3.48 -12.59
N THR A 222 9.61 2.49 -12.57
CA THR A 222 9.40 1.57 -13.70
C THR A 222 7.92 1.44 -13.97
N ALA A 223 7.50 1.56 -15.24
CA ALA A 223 6.14 1.28 -15.64
C ALA A 223 5.85 -0.22 -15.54
N ALA A 224 4.64 -0.53 -15.11
CA ALA A 224 4.15 -1.89 -15.21
C ALA A 224 3.68 -2.15 -16.64
N GLU A 225 4.30 -3.08 -17.31
CA GLU A 225 4.06 -3.41 -18.72
C GLU A 225 3.79 -4.91 -18.90
N GLY A 226 3.07 -5.27 -19.96
CA GLY A 226 2.80 -6.65 -20.32
C GLY A 226 1.77 -7.33 -19.41
N LEU A 227 1.91 -8.64 -19.21
CA LEU A 227 1.01 -9.43 -18.37
C LEU A 227 1.14 -9.06 -16.91
N VAL A 228 0.00 -9.04 -16.19
CA VAL A 228 -0.04 -8.79 -14.76
C VAL A 228 0.57 -9.96 -13.97
N TYR A 229 0.33 -11.20 -14.42
CA TYR A 229 0.83 -12.43 -13.79
C TYR A 229 1.77 -13.23 -14.70
N PRO A 230 2.93 -12.68 -15.11
CA PRO A 230 3.85 -13.38 -16.04
C PRO A 230 4.51 -14.61 -15.40
N MET A 231 4.43 -14.74 -14.06
CA MET A 231 4.95 -15.90 -13.32
C MET A 231 3.99 -17.10 -13.31
N PHE A 232 2.76 -16.94 -13.79
CA PHE A 232 1.80 -18.04 -13.84
C PHE A 232 2.29 -19.11 -14.80
N ASP A 233 2.38 -20.33 -14.29
CA ASP A 233 2.86 -21.51 -15.03
C ASP A 233 1.82 -22.62 -14.89
N ALA A 234 1.21 -23.01 -16.02
CA ALA A 234 0.16 -24.02 -16.00
C ALA A 234 0.61 -25.39 -15.45
N GLU A 235 1.89 -25.76 -15.60
CA GLU A 235 2.41 -27.02 -15.06
C GLU A 235 2.49 -27.01 -13.53
N LYS A 236 2.73 -25.84 -12.93
CA LYS A 236 2.89 -25.67 -11.49
C LYS A 236 1.62 -25.23 -10.79
N ASN A 237 0.87 -24.32 -11.41
CA ASN A 237 -0.24 -23.64 -10.78
C ASN A 237 -1.62 -24.23 -11.15
N VAL A 238 -1.70 -25.14 -12.13
CA VAL A 238 -2.95 -25.83 -12.49
C VAL A 238 -2.94 -27.25 -11.93
N PHE A 239 -4.10 -27.72 -11.50
CA PHE A 239 -4.31 -29.09 -11.07
C PHE A 239 -5.59 -29.67 -11.68
N GLU A 240 -5.71 -30.99 -11.64
CA GLU A 240 -6.88 -31.75 -12.08
C GLU A 240 -7.42 -32.61 -10.94
N GLY A 241 -8.69 -32.99 -11.03
CA GLY A 241 -9.35 -33.81 -10.04
C GLY A 241 -9.95 -33.02 -8.87
N ASP A 242 -10.40 -33.75 -7.87
CA ASP A 242 -11.03 -33.18 -6.67
C ASP A 242 -10.06 -33.28 -5.49
N ILE A 243 -10.03 -32.24 -4.67
CA ILE A 243 -9.20 -32.16 -3.47
C ILE A 243 -10.14 -31.98 -2.27
N GLN A 244 -9.95 -32.83 -1.26
CA GLN A 244 -10.63 -32.65 0.01
C GLN A 244 -9.97 -31.50 0.78
N CYS A 245 -10.76 -30.51 1.16
CA CYS A 245 -10.29 -29.32 1.83
C CYS A 245 -10.90 -29.20 3.23
N GLU A 246 -10.17 -28.53 4.10
CA GLU A 246 -10.53 -28.31 5.50
C GLU A 246 -11.49 -27.13 5.66
N ARG A 247 -11.36 -26.14 4.78
CA ARG A 247 -12.13 -24.88 4.80
C ARG A 247 -12.53 -24.48 3.39
N TYR A 248 -13.68 -23.82 3.28
CA TYR A 248 -14.20 -23.34 1.99
C TYR A 248 -14.65 -21.87 2.08
N VAL A 249 -14.29 -21.10 1.08
CA VAL A 249 -14.63 -19.67 0.94
C VAL A 249 -15.08 -19.41 -0.49
N ILE A 250 -16.00 -18.46 -0.72
CA ILE A 250 -16.34 -17.99 -2.06
C ILE A 250 -15.97 -16.51 -2.17
N SER A 251 -15.31 -16.14 -3.28
CA SER A 251 -15.08 -14.75 -3.67
C SER A 251 -15.97 -14.38 -4.84
N CYS A 252 -16.45 -13.13 -4.88
CA CYS A 252 -17.40 -12.66 -5.88
C CYS A 252 -16.99 -11.29 -6.41
N ASP A 253 -16.74 -11.20 -7.71
CA ASP A 253 -16.79 -9.97 -8.48
C ASP A 253 -18.14 -9.94 -9.20
N TYR A 254 -19.01 -8.99 -8.82
CA TYR A 254 -20.38 -8.93 -9.29
C TYR A 254 -20.62 -7.80 -10.27
N GLY A 255 -21.09 -8.12 -11.45
CA GLY A 255 -21.49 -7.17 -12.47
C GLY A 255 -22.89 -7.41 -13.00
N THR A 256 -23.67 -6.35 -13.24
CA THR A 256 -25.01 -6.44 -13.84
C THR A 256 -24.94 -6.47 -15.38
N VAL A 257 -24.05 -5.68 -15.98
CA VAL A 257 -23.81 -5.58 -17.42
C VAL A 257 -22.50 -6.24 -17.78
N ASN A 258 -21.48 -6.05 -16.95
CA ASN A 258 -20.20 -6.71 -17.06
C ASN A 258 -20.30 -8.15 -16.52
N PRO A 259 -19.36 -9.03 -16.88
CA PRO A 259 -19.33 -10.38 -16.35
C PRO A 259 -19.36 -10.43 -14.82
N SER A 260 -20.03 -11.43 -14.28
CA SER A 260 -19.94 -11.80 -12.87
C SER A 260 -19.05 -13.03 -12.74
N SER A 261 -18.06 -12.97 -11.85
CA SER A 261 -17.14 -14.07 -11.56
C SER A 261 -17.16 -14.43 -10.08
N PHE A 262 -17.49 -15.69 -9.78
CA PHE A 262 -17.44 -16.22 -8.42
C PHE A 262 -16.48 -17.41 -8.38
N GLY A 263 -15.55 -17.41 -7.44
CA GLY A 263 -14.59 -18.48 -7.23
C GLY A 263 -14.86 -19.26 -5.95
N LEU A 264 -15.02 -20.58 -6.04
CA LEU A 264 -15.02 -21.46 -4.88
C LEU A 264 -13.58 -21.86 -4.55
N TRP A 265 -13.16 -21.54 -3.35
CA TRP A 265 -11.83 -21.81 -2.82
C TRP A 265 -11.90 -22.81 -1.70
N GLY A 266 -10.94 -23.74 -1.67
CA GLY A 266 -10.74 -24.68 -0.56
C GLY A 266 -9.31 -24.68 -0.09
N GLU A 267 -9.09 -24.79 1.22
CA GLU A 267 -7.76 -24.90 1.84
C GLU A 267 -7.42 -26.35 2.17
N SER A 268 -6.22 -26.77 1.81
CA SER A 268 -5.66 -28.04 2.22
C SER A 268 -4.15 -27.93 2.37
N GLY A 269 -3.63 -28.25 3.56
CA GLY A 269 -2.19 -28.23 3.83
C GLY A 269 -1.53 -26.86 3.65
N GLY A 270 -2.22 -25.77 3.92
CA GLY A 270 -1.73 -24.39 3.77
C GLY A 270 -1.70 -23.87 2.33
N VAL A 271 -2.21 -24.64 1.38
CA VAL A 271 -2.39 -24.23 -0.02
C VAL A 271 -3.87 -24.02 -0.30
N TRP A 272 -4.19 -22.97 -1.02
CA TRP A 272 -5.54 -22.66 -1.45
C TRP A 272 -5.77 -23.07 -2.90
N TYR A 273 -6.86 -23.76 -3.12
CA TYR A 273 -7.25 -24.31 -4.40
C TYR A 273 -8.52 -23.64 -4.89
N ARG A 274 -8.46 -22.98 -6.06
CA ARG A 274 -9.67 -22.56 -6.76
C ARG A 274 -10.29 -23.81 -7.40
N LEU A 275 -11.30 -24.38 -6.74
CA LEU A 275 -11.89 -25.67 -7.07
C LEU A 275 -12.86 -25.59 -8.23
N ARG A 276 -13.71 -24.56 -8.22
CA ARG A 276 -14.80 -24.33 -9.18
C ARG A 276 -15.00 -22.84 -9.39
N GLU A 277 -15.62 -22.47 -10.49
CA GLU A 277 -16.03 -21.11 -10.82
C GLU A 277 -17.47 -21.06 -11.31
N TYR A 278 -18.15 -19.97 -10.99
CA TYR A 278 -19.33 -19.47 -11.68
C TYR A 278 -18.88 -18.24 -12.46
N TYR A 279 -19.04 -18.28 -13.79
CA TYR A 279 -18.72 -17.14 -14.64
C TYR A 279 -19.90 -16.87 -15.56
N TYR A 280 -20.47 -15.65 -15.52
CA TYR A 280 -21.62 -15.27 -16.32
C TYR A 280 -21.35 -13.94 -17.01
N ASP A 281 -21.27 -13.98 -18.33
CA ASP A 281 -21.10 -12.80 -19.18
C ASP A 281 -22.42 -12.51 -19.90
N SER A 282 -23.17 -11.49 -19.43
CA SER A 282 -24.46 -11.11 -19.97
C SER A 282 -24.41 -10.68 -21.44
N ARG A 283 -23.26 -10.17 -21.91
CA ARG A 283 -23.06 -9.81 -23.33
C ARG A 283 -22.93 -11.04 -24.19
N ARG A 284 -22.18 -12.04 -23.72
CA ARG A 284 -22.02 -13.33 -24.41
C ARG A 284 -23.30 -14.14 -24.44
N GLU A 285 -24.05 -14.12 -23.33
CA GLU A 285 -25.30 -14.88 -23.18
C GLU A 285 -26.52 -14.15 -23.76
N GLY A 286 -26.38 -12.85 -24.10
CA GLY A 286 -27.48 -12.04 -24.64
C GLY A 286 -28.59 -11.70 -23.64
N MET A 287 -28.41 -11.97 -22.36
CA MET A 287 -29.41 -11.77 -21.31
C MET A 287 -28.74 -11.36 -20.00
N GLN A 288 -29.37 -10.42 -19.29
CA GLN A 288 -28.96 -10.07 -17.94
C GLN A 288 -29.65 -10.97 -16.90
N LYS A 289 -28.96 -11.33 -15.85
CA LYS A 289 -29.50 -12.02 -14.69
C LYS A 289 -29.81 -11.04 -13.57
N THR A 290 -30.83 -11.38 -12.81
CA THR A 290 -31.21 -10.71 -11.56
C THR A 290 -30.29 -11.14 -10.40
N ASP A 291 -30.30 -10.38 -9.29
CA ASP A 291 -29.59 -10.76 -8.07
C ASP A 291 -29.99 -12.17 -7.58
N GLU A 292 -31.28 -12.53 -7.70
CA GLU A 292 -31.80 -13.84 -7.31
C GLU A 292 -31.26 -14.98 -8.20
N GLU A 293 -31.13 -14.74 -9.48
CA GLU A 293 -30.55 -15.72 -10.42
C GLU A 293 -29.05 -15.91 -10.21
N HIS A 294 -28.32 -14.82 -9.89
CA HIS A 294 -26.92 -14.92 -9.48
C HIS A 294 -26.77 -15.61 -8.12
N TYR A 295 -27.70 -15.39 -7.19
CA TYR A 295 -27.73 -16.09 -5.91
C TYR A 295 -27.91 -17.59 -6.07
N LYS A 296 -28.79 -18.05 -6.99
CA LYS A 296 -28.89 -19.48 -7.33
C LYS A 296 -27.55 -20.04 -7.84
N GLY A 297 -26.87 -19.30 -8.71
CA GLY A 297 -25.54 -19.67 -9.16
C GLY A 297 -24.51 -19.77 -8.03
N LEU A 298 -24.61 -18.91 -7.02
CA LEU A 298 -23.81 -18.99 -5.79
C LEU A 298 -24.13 -20.24 -4.98
N GLU A 299 -25.40 -20.61 -4.84
CA GLU A 299 -25.83 -21.84 -4.15
C GLU A 299 -25.36 -23.10 -4.88
N GLU A 300 -25.48 -23.13 -6.21
CA GLU A 300 -24.99 -24.23 -7.06
C GLU A 300 -23.47 -24.37 -6.98
N LEU A 301 -22.73 -23.23 -6.93
CA LEU A 301 -21.29 -23.23 -6.76
C LEU A 301 -20.87 -23.81 -5.42
N ALA A 302 -21.61 -23.48 -4.35
CA ALA A 302 -21.37 -23.98 -3.00
C ALA A 302 -21.65 -25.49 -2.88
N ASP A 303 -22.62 -26.04 -3.65
CA ASP A 303 -22.93 -27.48 -3.77
C ASP A 303 -23.01 -28.21 -2.42
N GLY A 304 -23.69 -27.63 -1.44
CA GLY A 304 -23.86 -28.19 -0.10
C GLY A 304 -22.64 -28.13 0.81
N LEU A 305 -21.52 -27.57 0.36
CA LEU A 305 -20.32 -27.38 1.20
C LEU A 305 -20.60 -26.31 2.29
N CYS A 306 -19.96 -26.49 3.44
CA CYS A 306 -19.98 -25.51 4.51
C CYS A 306 -19.06 -24.32 4.15
N ILE A 307 -19.64 -23.25 3.62
CA ILE A 307 -18.92 -22.04 3.24
C ILE A 307 -18.71 -21.16 4.48
N GLU A 308 -17.46 -20.89 4.84
CA GLU A 308 -17.10 -20.05 5.98
C GLU A 308 -17.59 -18.61 5.78
N LYS A 309 -17.34 -18.06 4.59
CA LYS A 309 -17.76 -16.71 4.19
C LYS A 309 -17.81 -16.55 2.68
N VAL A 310 -18.64 -15.57 2.26
CA VAL A 310 -18.65 -15.04 0.89
C VAL A 310 -18.03 -13.66 0.90
N ILE A 311 -16.97 -13.45 0.13
CA ILE A 311 -16.24 -12.18 0.00
C ILE A 311 -16.75 -11.52 -1.27
N CYS A 312 -17.39 -10.36 -1.18
CA CYS A 312 -18.06 -9.72 -2.30
C CYS A 312 -17.53 -8.30 -2.51
N ASP A 313 -17.44 -7.87 -3.78
CA ASP A 313 -17.15 -6.47 -4.11
C ASP A 313 -18.02 -5.52 -3.29
N PRO A 314 -17.45 -4.55 -2.57
CA PRO A 314 -18.21 -3.58 -1.79
C PRO A 314 -19.17 -2.72 -2.63
N SER A 315 -18.93 -2.58 -3.93
CA SER A 315 -19.83 -1.85 -4.84
C SER A 315 -21.12 -2.62 -5.17
N ALA A 316 -21.16 -3.94 -4.96
CA ALA A 316 -22.29 -4.82 -5.23
C ALA A 316 -23.35 -4.80 -4.11
N ALA A 317 -23.79 -3.61 -3.70
CA ALA A 317 -24.67 -3.44 -2.54
C ALA A 317 -25.99 -4.22 -2.64
N SER A 318 -26.61 -4.29 -3.83
CA SER A 318 -27.85 -5.03 -4.08
C SER A 318 -27.66 -6.54 -3.89
N PHE A 319 -26.60 -7.09 -4.47
CA PHE A 319 -26.29 -8.51 -4.35
C PHE A 319 -25.89 -8.91 -2.92
N ILE A 320 -25.12 -8.08 -2.23
CA ILE A 320 -24.81 -8.26 -0.79
C ILE A 320 -26.10 -8.32 0.03
N GLN A 321 -27.10 -7.45 -0.24
CA GLN A 321 -28.39 -7.47 0.43
C GLN A 321 -29.20 -8.71 0.06
N CYS A 322 -29.12 -9.18 -1.19
CA CYS A 322 -29.75 -10.44 -1.62
C CYS A 322 -29.20 -11.62 -0.80
N ILE A 323 -27.88 -11.77 -0.70
CA ILE A 323 -27.23 -12.83 0.08
C ILE A 323 -27.66 -12.78 1.56
N ARG A 324 -27.68 -11.58 2.16
CA ARG A 324 -28.09 -11.38 3.56
C ARG A 324 -29.55 -11.76 3.80
N ARG A 325 -30.45 -11.47 2.86
CA ARG A 325 -31.86 -11.76 2.92
C ARG A 325 -32.15 -13.27 2.97
N HIS A 326 -31.40 -14.05 2.19
CA HIS A 326 -31.51 -15.51 2.21
C HIS A 326 -30.91 -16.12 3.49
N GLY A 327 -29.96 -15.47 4.15
CA GLY A 327 -29.43 -15.89 5.46
C GLY A 327 -28.62 -17.18 5.49
N LYS A 328 -28.37 -17.81 4.32
CA LYS A 328 -27.61 -19.07 4.21
C LYS A 328 -26.09 -18.86 4.31
N PHE A 329 -25.59 -17.73 3.80
CA PHE A 329 -24.16 -17.41 3.74
C PHE A 329 -23.84 -16.13 4.52
N THR A 330 -22.75 -16.15 5.25
CA THR A 330 -22.15 -14.92 5.82
C THR A 330 -21.43 -14.16 4.72
N VAL A 331 -21.84 -12.93 4.42
CA VAL A 331 -21.22 -12.09 3.39
C VAL A 331 -20.39 -10.97 4.00
N GLN A 332 -19.17 -10.82 3.50
CA GLN A 332 -18.19 -9.80 3.91
C GLN A 332 -17.78 -8.95 2.71
N PRO A 333 -17.81 -7.60 2.82
CA PRO A 333 -17.25 -6.74 1.78
C PRO A 333 -15.75 -6.94 1.63
N ALA A 334 -15.27 -7.02 0.39
CA ALA A 334 -13.87 -7.22 0.06
C ALA A 334 -13.01 -5.97 0.34
N LYS A 335 -11.72 -6.18 0.60
CA LYS A 335 -10.70 -5.12 0.52
C LYS A 335 -10.35 -4.89 -0.95
N ASN A 336 -10.53 -3.67 -1.44
CA ASN A 336 -10.45 -3.36 -2.88
C ASN A 336 -9.24 -2.49 -3.26
N ASP A 337 -8.07 -2.70 -2.65
CA ASP A 337 -6.82 -2.09 -3.14
C ASP A 337 -6.25 -2.92 -4.29
N VAL A 338 -6.24 -2.33 -5.51
CA VAL A 338 -5.92 -3.06 -6.74
C VAL A 338 -4.45 -3.47 -6.77
N VAL A 339 -3.52 -2.54 -6.59
CA VAL A 339 -2.07 -2.81 -6.76
C VAL A 339 -1.55 -3.73 -5.65
N SER A 340 -1.94 -3.47 -4.40
CA SER A 340 -1.57 -4.33 -3.26
C SER A 340 -2.16 -5.74 -3.40
N GLY A 341 -3.40 -5.85 -3.89
CA GLY A 341 -4.04 -7.14 -4.14
C GLY A 341 -3.37 -7.92 -5.26
N ILE A 342 -3.06 -7.29 -6.39
CA ILE A 342 -2.30 -7.90 -7.50
C ILE A 342 -0.95 -8.44 -7.01
N ARG A 343 -0.24 -7.64 -6.24
CA ARG A 343 1.05 -8.05 -5.66
C ARG A 343 0.90 -9.29 -4.78
N LEU A 344 -0.09 -9.32 -3.90
CA LEU A 344 -0.33 -10.45 -3.02
C LEU A 344 -0.65 -11.73 -3.79
N VAL A 345 -1.49 -11.64 -4.84
CA VAL A 345 -1.78 -12.76 -5.74
C VAL A 345 -0.52 -13.23 -6.47
N SER A 346 0.30 -12.30 -6.98
CA SER A 346 1.58 -12.62 -7.62
C SER A 346 2.52 -13.43 -6.72
N ASP A 347 2.66 -12.99 -5.46
CA ASP A 347 3.47 -13.69 -4.45
C ASP A 347 2.91 -15.08 -4.16
N CYS A 348 1.58 -15.21 -4.04
CA CYS A 348 0.92 -16.49 -3.77
C CYS A 348 1.03 -17.48 -4.94
N ILE A 349 0.95 -17.02 -6.18
CA ILE A 349 1.14 -17.84 -7.38
C ILE A 349 2.59 -18.34 -7.43
N LYS A 350 3.56 -17.44 -7.26
CA LYS A 350 4.99 -17.76 -7.28
C LYS A 350 5.38 -18.79 -6.21
N ASP A 351 4.84 -18.61 -4.99
CA ASP A 351 5.12 -19.50 -3.85
C ASP A 351 4.30 -20.80 -3.89
N GLY A 352 3.44 -21.01 -4.90
CA GLY A 352 2.57 -22.17 -5.00
C GLY A 352 1.46 -22.24 -3.94
N ARG A 353 1.17 -21.13 -3.27
CA ARG A 353 0.10 -21.03 -2.26
C ARG A 353 -1.30 -20.92 -2.85
N ILE A 354 -1.40 -20.64 -4.15
CA ILE A 354 -2.64 -20.66 -4.94
C ILE A 354 -2.46 -21.64 -6.10
N ARG A 355 -3.45 -22.52 -6.26
CA ARG A 355 -3.59 -23.41 -7.42
C ARG A 355 -5.00 -23.34 -7.99
N ILE A 356 -5.12 -23.51 -9.30
CA ILE A 356 -6.39 -23.36 -10.03
C ILE A 356 -6.76 -24.69 -10.70
N ASN A 357 -7.98 -25.15 -10.46
CA ASN A 357 -8.45 -26.36 -11.13
C ASN A 357 -8.62 -26.09 -12.63
N ARG A 358 -8.24 -27.07 -13.47
CA ARG A 358 -8.36 -26.97 -14.93
C ARG A 358 -9.80 -26.72 -15.41
N ARG A 359 -10.80 -27.03 -14.60
CA ARG A 359 -12.22 -26.73 -14.92
C ARG A 359 -12.58 -25.25 -14.79
N CYS A 360 -11.78 -24.43 -14.13
CA CYS A 360 -11.94 -22.97 -14.02
C CYS A 360 -11.43 -22.28 -15.30
N ARG A 361 -12.15 -22.47 -16.39
CA ARG A 361 -11.72 -22.08 -17.75
C ARG A 361 -11.62 -20.57 -17.94
N ASP A 362 -12.58 -19.83 -17.39
CA ASP A 362 -12.59 -18.36 -17.53
C ASP A 362 -11.50 -17.73 -16.69
N THR A 363 -11.24 -18.22 -15.47
CA THR A 363 -10.07 -17.82 -14.66
C THR A 363 -8.75 -18.08 -15.41
N LEU A 364 -8.58 -19.28 -15.98
CA LEU A 364 -7.38 -19.64 -16.75
C LEU A 364 -7.25 -18.81 -18.04
N ARG A 365 -8.36 -18.43 -18.66
CA ARG A 365 -8.36 -17.52 -19.80
C ARG A 365 -7.92 -16.12 -19.39
N GLU A 366 -8.53 -15.56 -18.36
CA GLU A 366 -8.25 -14.19 -17.94
C GLU A 366 -6.84 -14.02 -17.39
N ILE A 367 -6.31 -14.95 -16.60
CA ILE A 367 -4.96 -14.84 -16.06
C ILE A 367 -3.88 -14.73 -17.16
N ASN A 368 -4.13 -15.33 -18.33
CA ASN A 368 -3.24 -15.25 -19.49
C ASN A 368 -3.48 -14.01 -20.36
N LEU A 369 -4.56 -13.27 -20.15
CA LEU A 369 -4.91 -12.06 -20.91
C LEU A 369 -4.80 -10.79 -20.09
N TYR A 370 -4.79 -10.89 -18.78
CA TYR A 370 -4.77 -9.75 -17.87
C TYR A 370 -3.48 -8.97 -17.99
N ARG A 371 -3.59 -7.70 -18.42
CA ARG A 371 -2.44 -6.84 -18.76
C ARG A 371 -2.48 -5.52 -18.06
N TRP A 372 -1.32 -4.93 -17.90
CA TRP A 372 -1.18 -3.56 -17.45
C TRP A 372 -1.61 -2.57 -18.56
N ASP A 373 -2.25 -1.48 -18.16
CA ASP A 373 -2.56 -0.36 -19.06
C ASP A 373 -1.34 0.55 -19.17
N GLU A 374 -0.59 0.40 -20.25
CA GLU A 374 0.62 1.17 -20.53
C GLU A 374 0.35 2.67 -20.74
N LYS A 375 -0.91 3.04 -21.04
CA LYS A 375 -1.33 4.43 -21.26
C LYS A 375 -1.85 5.11 -20.01
N ALA A 376 -2.13 4.35 -18.97
CA ALA A 376 -2.58 4.91 -17.70
C ALA A 376 -1.43 5.70 -17.04
N GLY A 377 -1.68 6.92 -16.59
CA GLY A 377 -0.72 7.74 -15.85
C GLY A 377 -0.37 7.19 -14.44
N LYS A 378 -0.92 6.02 -14.11
CA LYS A 378 -0.71 5.25 -12.87
C LYS A 378 -0.75 3.76 -13.20
N ASP A 379 -0.22 2.92 -12.33
CA ASP A 379 -0.36 1.48 -12.46
C ASP A 379 -1.82 1.05 -12.28
N ALA A 380 -2.40 0.67 -13.38
CA ALA A 380 -3.72 0.08 -13.42
C ALA A 380 -3.72 -1.03 -14.47
N PRO A 381 -4.40 -2.13 -14.23
CA PRO A 381 -4.66 -3.09 -15.30
C PRO A 381 -5.70 -2.55 -16.26
N VAL A 382 -5.68 -3.05 -17.50
CA VAL A 382 -6.74 -2.84 -18.48
C VAL A 382 -8.04 -3.42 -17.93
N LYS A 383 -9.13 -2.66 -18.04
CA LYS A 383 -10.47 -3.06 -17.59
C LYS A 383 -11.18 -3.98 -18.57
N GLU A 384 -10.47 -5.06 -18.95
CA GLU A 384 -10.94 -6.13 -19.81
C GLU A 384 -10.32 -7.46 -19.34
N ASN A 385 -11.11 -8.53 -19.34
CA ASN A 385 -10.67 -9.85 -18.84
C ASN A 385 -10.13 -9.79 -17.41
N ASP A 386 -10.79 -9.05 -16.55
CA ASP A 386 -10.35 -8.74 -15.19
C ASP A 386 -11.26 -9.29 -14.08
N HIS A 387 -12.44 -9.83 -14.42
CA HIS A 387 -13.47 -10.22 -13.45
C HIS A 387 -13.05 -11.39 -12.55
N ALA A 388 -12.49 -12.46 -13.13
CA ALA A 388 -11.94 -13.56 -12.34
C ALA A 388 -10.64 -13.16 -11.63
N MET A 389 -9.94 -12.16 -12.14
CA MET A 389 -8.74 -11.59 -11.50
C MET A 389 -9.11 -10.74 -10.31
N ASP A 390 -10.19 -9.96 -10.41
CA ASP A 390 -10.70 -9.14 -9.32
C ASP A 390 -11.27 -10.02 -8.19
N ASP A 391 -12.07 -11.05 -8.50
CA ASP A 391 -12.54 -11.98 -7.46
C ASP A 391 -11.37 -12.74 -6.79
N MET A 392 -10.35 -13.16 -7.53
CA MET A 392 -9.14 -13.78 -6.97
C MET A 392 -8.37 -12.81 -6.07
N ARG A 393 -8.32 -11.54 -6.43
CA ARG A 393 -7.71 -10.48 -5.64
C ARG A 393 -8.46 -10.24 -4.32
N TYR A 394 -9.80 -10.24 -4.37
CA TYR A 394 -10.64 -10.14 -3.16
C TYR A 394 -10.40 -11.31 -2.21
N PHE A 395 -10.37 -12.52 -2.76
CA PHE A 395 -10.04 -13.73 -2.01
C PHE A 395 -8.67 -13.59 -1.34
N ALA A 396 -7.64 -13.27 -2.10
CA ALA A 396 -6.27 -13.19 -1.59
C ALA A 396 -6.13 -12.13 -0.49
N ALA A 397 -6.74 -10.96 -0.66
CA ALA A 397 -6.68 -9.87 0.30
C ALA A 397 -7.32 -10.22 1.65
N GLU A 398 -8.35 -11.08 1.67
CA GLU A 398 -9.06 -11.46 2.89
C GLU A 398 -8.56 -12.76 3.53
N CYS A 399 -8.04 -13.70 2.72
CA CYS A 399 -7.65 -15.03 3.22
C CYS A 399 -6.15 -15.23 3.30
N LEU A 400 -5.37 -14.52 2.48
CA LEU A 400 -3.91 -14.67 2.37
C LEU A 400 -3.15 -13.39 2.71
N GLY A 401 -3.85 -12.27 2.78
CA GLY A 401 -3.31 -11.05 3.36
C GLY A 401 -2.95 -11.36 4.79
N ARG A 402 -1.66 -11.40 5.12
CA ARG A 402 -1.25 -11.39 6.52
C ARG A 402 -1.95 -10.20 7.16
N GLU A 403 -2.66 -10.43 8.24
CA GLU A 403 -2.87 -9.35 9.20
C GLU A 403 -1.47 -8.77 9.42
N LYS A 404 -1.30 -7.48 9.10
CA LYS A 404 -0.04 -6.80 9.36
C LYS A 404 0.12 -6.56 10.86
N ASP A 405 -0.01 -7.63 11.63
CA ASP A 405 0.47 -7.79 12.99
C ASP A 405 1.83 -8.48 12.99
N ASP A 406 2.73 -8.12 12.07
CA ASP A 406 4.13 -8.23 12.34
C ASP A 406 4.50 -7.13 13.35
N PHE A 407 4.08 -7.36 14.58
CA PHE A 407 4.71 -6.81 15.77
C PHE A 407 6.17 -7.29 15.72
N PHE A 408 7.05 -6.45 15.23
CA PHE A 408 8.46 -6.58 15.56
C PHE A 408 8.60 -6.19 17.04
N VAL A 409 8.43 -7.16 17.93
CA VAL A 409 8.97 -7.09 19.27
C VAL A 409 10.48 -7.03 19.11
N LEU A 410 11.04 -5.82 19.21
CA LEU A 410 12.45 -5.66 19.52
C LEU A 410 12.62 -6.17 20.95
N THR A 411 13.05 -7.42 21.10
CA THR A 411 13.52 -7.96 22.38
C THR A 411 14.69 -7.10 22.83
N VAL A 412 14.47 -6.31 23.84
CA VAL A 412 15.54 -5.68 24.59
C VAL A 412 16.06 -6.76 25.53
N GLU A 413 17.17 -7.41 25.19
CA GLU A 413 17.96 -8.12 26.18
C GLU A 413 18.61 -7.07 27.10
N HIS A 414 18.42 -7.25 28.39
CA HIS A 414 18.95 -6.43 29.49
C HIS A 414 20.47 -6.53 29.59
#